data_9ddb68704f1314ffa879e3f30bfc5070
#
_entry.id   9ddb68704f1314ffa879e3f30bfc5070
#
_cell.length_a   1.000
_cell.length_b   1.000
_cell.length_c   1.000
_cell.angle_alpha   90.00
_cell.angle_beta   90.00
_cell.angle_gamma   90.00
#
_symmetry.space_group_name_H-M   'P 1'
#
loop_
_entity.id
_entity.type
_entity.pdbx_description
1 polymer ?
#
loop_
_entity_poly.entity_id
_entity_poly.type
_entity_poly.pdbx_seq_one_letter_code
_entity_poly.pdbx_strand_id
1 'polypeptide(L)'
;MDLQNKDDIRNEILQSWLRSAWVYPFEGPDGRNYLRLTPGGRLKVRRRIGELEKALGVEGEDLAKQEEAGTLPVEREKLELAMMVQAYDSERRFIRSQGGVLGSPAVALEEDEAPAEGAE
;
A
#
# COMPACT_ATOMS: atom_id res chain seq x y z
N MET A 1 27.85 7.87 11.96
CA MET A 1 27.01 7.76 11.17
C MET A 1 25.87 7.23 11.71
N ASP A 2 24.91 7.61 11.39
CA ASP A 2 23.81 7.23 11.95
C ASP A 2 23.12 6.22 11.22
N LEU A 3 22.68 5.25 11.88
CA LEU A 3 21.87 4.30 11.29
C LEU A 3 20.50 4.85 11.26
N GLN A 4 19.89 4.80 10.14
CA GLN A 4 18.51 5.16 10.08
C GLN A 4 17.72 4.08 10.75
N ASN A 5 16.80 4.45 11.60
CA ASN A 5 15.96 3.44 12.18
C ASN A 5 14.77 3.22 11.26
N LYS A 6 14.02 2.17 11.53
CA LYS A 6 12.93 1.77 10.66
C LYS A 6 11.86 2.83 10.56
N ASP A 7 11.61 3.54 11.65
CA ASP A 7 10.59 4.59 11.63
C ASP A 7 10.98 5.73 10.70
N ASP A 8 12.25 6.07 10.67
CA ASP A 8 12.73 7.13 9.77
C ASP A 8 12.55 6.72 8.33
N ILE A 9 12.90 5.48 8.02
CA ILE A 9 12.76 5.00 6.65
C ILE A 9 11.30 4.95 6.26
N ARG A 10 10.45 4.48 7.16
CA ARG A 10 9.01 4.41 6.90
C ARG A 10 8.46 5.81 6.61
N ASN A 11 8.89 6.77 7.38
CA ASN A 11 8.43 8.13 7.20
C ASN A 11 8.90 8.71 5.86
N GLU A 12 10.12 8.43 5.47
CA GLU A 12 10.60 8.87 4.17
C GLU A 12 9.78 8.26 3.03
N ILE A 13 9.44 7.01 3.15
CA ILE A 13 8.64 6.35 2.15
C ILE A 13 7.27 7.00 2.06
N LEU A 14 6.65 7.26 3.21
CA LEU A 14 5.34 7.90 3.20
C LEU A 14 5.39 9.31 2.63
N GLN A 15 6.44 10.06 2.94
CA GLN A 15 6.59 11.40 2.38
C GLN A 15 6.75 11.34 0.86
N SER A 16 7.44 10.35 0.38
CA SER A 16 7.60 10.15 -1.05
C SER A 16 6.24 9.88 -1.70
N TRP A 17 5.42 9.06 -1.07
CA TRP A 17 4.10 8.75 -1.61
C TRP A 17 3.21 10.00 -1.62
N LEU A 18 3.31 10.82 -0.58
CA LEU A 18 2.55 12.07 -0.54
C LEU A 18 2.98 13.02 -1.65
N ARG A 19 4.28 13.15 -1.85
CA ARG A 19 4.79 14.03 -2.89
C ARG A 19 4.40 13.57 -4.29
N SER A 20 4.26 12.28 -4.45
CA SER A 20 3.91 11.71 -5.75
C SER A 20 2.41 11.60 -5.94
N ALA A 21 1.65 12.04 -4.97
CA ALA A 21 0.20 11.98 -5.00
C ALA A 21 -0.33 10.55 -5.11
N TRP A 22 0.40 9.62 -4.53
CA TRP A 22 -0.07 8.24 -4.46
C TRP A 22 -1.05 8.08 -3.30
N VAL A 23 -0.92 8.91 -2.29
CA VAL A 23 -1.79 8.88 -1.12
C VAL A 23 -2.26 10.28 -0.78
N TYR A 24 -3.32 10.35 -0.01
CA TYR A 24 -3.81 11.61 0.50
C TYR A 24 -4.32 11.40 1.93
N PRO A 25 -4.31 12.46 2.74
CA PRO A 25 -4.79 12.34 4.10
C PRO A 25 -6.31 12.25 4.12
N PHE A 26 -6.81 11.46 5.02
CA PHE A 26 -8.24 11.22 5.14
C PHE A 26 -8.60 11.13 6.62
N GLU A 27 -9.60 11.87 7.03
CA GLU A 27 -10.06 11.79 8.41
C GLU A 27 -11.22 10.81 8.47
N GLY A 28 -11.07 9.77 9.27
CA GLY A 28 -12.09 8.75 9.39
C GLY A 28 -13.20 9.15 10.32
N PRO A 29 -14.24 8.35 10.38
CA PRO A 29 -15.38 8.63 11.27
C PRO A 29 -14.99 8.65 12.75
N ASP A 30 -13.88 8.01 13.08
CA ASP A 30 -13.41 8.00 14.46
C ASP A 30 -12.56 9.22 14.77
N GLY A 31 -12.44 10.15 13.84
CA GLY A 31 -11.67 11.36 14.06
C GLY A 31 -10.18 11.20 13.87
N ARG A 32 -9.74 10.01 13.50
CA ARG A 32 -8.31 9.78 13.28
C ARG A 32 -7.96 10.05 11.82
N ASN A 33 -6.71 10.40 11.63
CA ASN A 33 -6.22 10.65 10.29
C ASN A 33 -5.58 9.42 9.72
N TYR A 34 -5.91 9.12 8.48
CA TYR A 34 -5.37 7.99 7.77
C TYR A 34 -4.81 8.45 6.45
N LEU A 35 -3.99 7.64 5.84
CA LEU A 35 -3.57 7.90 4.46
C LEU A 35 -4.30 6.91 3.57
N ARG A 36 -4.92 7.42 2.53
CA ARG A 36 -5.63 6.59 1.57
C ARG A 36 -4.94 6.68 0.23
N LEU A 37 -4.99 5.60 -0.54
CA LEU A 37 -4.41 5.63 -1.87
C LEU A 37 -5.32 6.36 -2.83
N THR A 38 -4.74 7.20 -3.67
CA THR A 38 -5.52 7.79 -4.76
C THR A 38 -5.75 6.72 -5.80
N PRO A 39 -6.71 6.90 -6.71
CA PRO A 39 -6.91 5.91 -7.77
C PRO A 39 -5.66 5.68 -8.59
N GLY A 40 -4.95 6.75 -8.96
CA GLY A 40 -3.70 6.58 -9.68
C GLY A 40 -2.64 5.93 -8.81
N GLY A 41 -2.65 6.25 -7.52
CA GLY A 41 -1.71 5.64 -6.59
C GLY A 41 -1.94 4.15 -6.44
N ARG A 42 -3.21 3.73 -6.44
CA ARG A 42 -3.50 2.30 -6.35
C ARG A 42 -2.86 1.54 -7.50
N LEU A 43 -2.99 2.07 -8.71
CA LEU A 43 -2.41 1.41 -9.86
C LEU A 43 -0.90 1.37 -9.79
N LYS A 44 -0.31 2.47 -9.37
CA LYS A 44 1.14 2.53 -9.28
C LYS A 44 1.69 1.63 -8.19
N VAL A 45 1.02 1.60 -7.05
CA VAL A 45 1.44 0.73 -5.97
C VAL A 45 1.34 -0.72 -6.38
N ARG A 46 0.24 -1.08 -7.04
CA ARG A 46 0.06 -2.45 -7.48
C ARG A 46 1.17 -2.89 -8.43
N ARG A 47 1.51 -2.01 -9.38
CA ARG A 47 2.57 -2.30 -10.32
C ARG A 47 3.90 -2.41 -9.62
N ARG A 48 4.15 -1.51 -8.70
CA ARG A 48 5.42 -1.48 -8.00
C ARG A 48 5.60 -2.71 -7.11
N ILE A 49 4.51 -3.18 -6.51
CA ILE A 49 4.56 -4.41 -5.71
C ILE A 49 5.10 -5.55 -6.58
N GLY A 50 4.53 -5.71 -7.77
CA GLY A 50 5.00 -6.77 -8.66
C GLY A 50 6.45 -6.60 -9.04
N GLU A 51 6.86 -5.37 -9.31
CA GLU A 51 8.26 -5.11 -9.68
C GLU A 51 9.20 -5.45 -8.54
N LEU A 52 8.84 -5.05 -7.33
CA LEU A 52 9.71 -5.31 -6.19
C LEU A 52 9.75 -6.78 -5.82
N GLU A 53 8.62 -7.45 -5.92
CA GLU A 53 8.60 -8.89 -5.67
C GLU A 53 9.54 -9.61 -6.61
N LYS A 54 9.50 -9.22 -7.86
CA LYS A 54 10.34 -9.86 -8.84
C LYS A 54 11.81 -9.51 -8.60
N ALA A 55 12.09 -8.26 -8.34
CA ALA A 55 13.47 -7.83 -8.13
C ALA A 55 14.09 -8.43 -6.88
N LEU A 56 13.29 -8.57 -5.84
CA LEU A 56 13.81 -9.09 -4.58
C LEU A 56 13.66 -10.60 -4.44
N GLY A 57 12.86 -11.20 -5.31
CA GLY A 57 12.67 -12.65 -5.24
C GLY A 57 11.89 -13.08 -4.01
N VAL A 58 10.94 -12.26 -3.55
CA VAL A 58 10.17 -12.57 -2.35
C VAL A 58 8.71 -12.25 -2.58
N GLU A 59 7.87 -12.79 -1.70
CA GLU A 59 6.46 -12.49 -1.73
C GLU A 59 6.17 -11.29 -0.85
N GLY A 60 5.50 -10.31 -1.39
CA GLY A 60 5.18 -9.12 -0.62
C GLY A 60 4.35 -9.41 0.62
N GLU A 61 3.46 -10.38 0.53
CA GLU A 61 2.64 -10.74 1.70
C GLU A 61 3.47 -11.27 2.84
N ASP A 62 4.53 -12.02 2.54
CA ASP A 62 5.41 -12.50 3.59
C ASP A 62 6.09 -11.36 4.30
N LEU A 63 6.53 -10.38 3.53
CA LEU A 63 7.17 -9.22 4.13
C LEU A 63 6.19 -8.41 4.97
N ALA A 64 4.97 -8.30 4.51
CA ALA A 64 3.95 -7.58 5.27
C ALA A 64 3.68 -8.26 6.60
N LYS A 65 3.65 -9.58 6.60
CA LYS A 65 3.45 -10.32 7.84
C LYS A 65 4.63 -10.14 8.78
N GLN A 66 5.83 -10.13 8.24
CA GLN A 66 7.00 -9.90 9.07
C GLN A 66 6.99 -8.50 9.65
N GLU A 67 6.52 -7.53 8.88
CA GLU A 67 6.45 -6.17 9.38
C GLU A 67 5.43 -6.07 10.51
N GLU A 68 4.30 -6.73 10.37
CA GLU A 68 3.29 -6.73 11.43
C GLU A 68 3.83 -7.40 12.69
N ALA A 69 4.62 -8.43 12.52
CA ALA A 69 5.20 -9.13 13.66
C ALA A 69 6.42 -8.44 14.24
N GLY A 70 6.89 -7.39 13.58
CA GLY A 70 8.06 -6.66 14.06
C GLY A 70 9.36 -7.36 13.76
N THR A 71 9.37 -8.31 12.84
CA THR A 71 10.56 -9.09 12.55
C THR A 71 11.21 -8.76 11.21
N LEU A 72 10.65 -7.81 10.48
CA LEU A 72 11.20 -7.48 9.19
C LEU A 72 12.54 -6.78 9.32
N PRO A 73 13.56 -7.20 8.60
CA PRO A 73 14.86 -6.53 8.66
C PRO A 73 14.75 -5.08 8.17
N VAL A 74 15.68 -4.27 8.61
CA VAL A 74 15.68 -2.86 8.22
C VAL A 74 16.36 -2.74 6.87
N GLU A 75 15.61 -2.94 5.81
CA GLU A 75 16.06 -2.78 4.44
C GLU A 75 14.99 -2.00 3.70
N ARG A 76 15.40 -0.94 3.06
CA ARG A 76 14.44 0.00 2.50
C ARG A 76 13.49 -0.65 1.51
N GLU A 77 14.01 -1.43 0.56
CA GLU A 77 13.14 -2.01 -0.45
C GLU A 77 12.18 -3.01 0.14
N LYS A 78 12.63 -3.78 1.11
CA LYS A 78 11.74 -4.75 1.73
C LYS A 78 10.67 -4.05 2.55
N LEU A 79 11.07 -3.01 3.27
CA LEU A 79 10.11 -2.25 4.05
C LEU A 79 9.11 -1.56 3.13
N GLU A 80 9.58 -1.00 2.03
CA GLU A 80 8.68 -0.36 1.09
C GLU A 80 7.67 -1.35 0.53
N LEU A 81 8.12 -2.54 0.16
CA LEU A 81 7.22 -3.56 -0.35
C LEU A 81 6.19 -3.96 0.69
N ALA A 82 6.64 -4.17 1.93
CA ALA A 82 5.72 -4.53 3.00
C ALA A 82 4.67 -3.44 3.21
N MET A 83 5.10 -2.18 3.22
CA MET A 83 4.17 -1.07 3.40
C MET A 83 3.18 -0.96 2.24
N MET A 84 3.65 -1.22 1.03
CA MET A 84 2.76 -1.17 -0.13
C MET A 84 1.68 -2.25 -0.06
N VAL A 85 2.06 -3.45 0.33
CA VAL A 85 1.09 -4.54 0.46
C VAL A 85 0.09 -4.20 1.56
N GLN A 86 0.56 -3.69 2.68
CA GLN A 86 -0.32 -3.31 3.77
C GLN A 86 -1.29 -2.22 3.35
N ALA A 87 -0.78 -1.22 2.64
CA ALA A 87 -1.62 -0.10 2.20
C ALA A 87 -2.65 -0.57 1.19
N TYR A 88 -2.25 -1.42 0.27
CA TYR A 88 -3.16 -1.91 -0.76
C TYR A 88 -4.26 -2.76 -0.15
N ASP A 89 -3.90 -3.64 0.77
CA ASP A 89 -4.88 -4.49 1.43
C ASP A 89 -5.81 -3.67 2.31
N SER A 90 -5.27 -2.68 2.98
CA SER A 90 -6.07 -1.82 3.83
C SER A 90 -7.09 -1.04 3.00
N GLU A 91 -6.68 -0.57 1.85
CA GLU A 91 -7.58 0.15 0.97
C GLU A 91 -8.70 -0.76 0.48
N ARG A 92 -8.37 -1.97 0.11
CA ARG A 92 -9.38 -2.91 -0.35
C ARG A 92 -10.37 -3.24 0.76
N ARG A 93 -9.89 -3.40 1.98
CA ARG A 93 -10.77 -3.67 3.10
C ARG A 93 -11.68 -2.49 3.39
N PHE A 94 -11.13 -1.28 3.27
CA PHE A 94 -11.93 -0.08 3.49
C PHE A 94 -13.08 0.00 2.50
N ILE A 95 -12.78 -0.20 1.23
CA ILE A 95 -13.81 -0.15 0.22
C ILE A 95 -14.87 -1.20 0.47
N ARG A 96 -14.43 -2.39 0.83
CA ARG A 96 -15.36 -3.46 1.11
C ARG A 96 -16.22 -3.15 2.32
N SER A 97 -15.63 -2.49 3.32
CA SER A 97 -16.38 -2.18 4.53
C SER A 97 -17.41 -1.07 4.29
N GLN A 98 -17.23 -0.30 3.25
CA GLN A 98 -18.21 0.69 2.88
C GLN A 98 -19.38 0.00 2.19
N GLY A 99 -19.32 -1.29 2.20
CA GLY A 99 -20.42 -2.07 1.76
C GLY A 99 -20.59 -2.09 0.29
N GLY A 100 -19.61 -1.68 -0.37
CA GLY A 100 -19.78 -1.60 -1.73
C GLY A 100 -20.90 -0.68 -2.01
N VAL A 101 -21.35 -0.07 -0.97
CA VAL A 101 -22.40 0.79 -1.09
C VAL A 101 -21.95 1.79 -1.97
N LEU A 102 -20.84 2.15 -1.73
CA LEU A 102 -20.29 3.05 -2.57
C LEU A 102 -19.97 2.22 -3.73
N GLY A 103 -20.81 1.31 -3.94
CA GLY A 103 -20.62 0.36 -4.93
C GLY A 103 -20.03 0.83 -6.20
N SER A 104 -20.43 1.93 -6.66
CA SER A 104 -19.89 2.39 -7.88
C SER A 104 -18.41 2.50 -7.87
N PRO A 105 -17.90 3.19 -6.91
CA PRO A 105 -16.45 3.26 -6.84
C PRO A 105 -15.84 1.90 -6.62
N ALA A 106 -16.51 1.08 -5.89
CA ALA A 106 -15.99 -0.22 -5.62
C ALA A 106 -15.90 -1.02 -6.89
N VAL A 107 -16.85 -0.86 -7.71
CA VAL A 107 -16.84 -1.57 -8.95
C VAL A 107 -15.67 -1.14 -9.79
N ALA A 108 -15.44 0.12 -9.84
CA ALA A 108 -14.32 0.60 -10.58
C ALA A 108 -13.04 0.01 -10.05
N LEU A 109 -12.98 -0.15 -8.76
CA LEU A 109 -11.82 -0.72 -8.18
C LEU A 109 -11.64 -2.15 -8.58
N GLU A 110 -12.73 -2.87 -8.63
CA GLU A 110 -12.65 -4.25 -9.02
C GLU A 110 -12.09 -4.37 -10.41
N GLU A 111 -12.45 -3.50 -11.26
CA GLU A 111 -11.95 -3.55 -12.58
C GLU A 111 -10.45 -3.44 -12.61
N ASP A 112 -9.91 -2.66 -11.73
CA ASP A 112 -8.48 -2.55 -11.65
C ASP A 112 -7.86 -3.90 -11.50
N GLU A 113 -8.53 -4.79 -10.83
CA GLU A 113 -7.97 -6.04 -10.62
C GLU A 113 -8.29 -6.99 -11.68
N ALA A 114 -9.48 -7.05 -11.96
CA ALA A 114 -9.90 -7.98 -12.91
C ALA A 114 -9.24 -7.87 -14.18
N PRO A 115 -9.22 -6.85 -14.65
CA PRO A 115 -8.74 -6.74 -15.93
C PRO A 115 -7.42 -6.93 -15.93
N ALA A 116 -7.31 -6.51 -15.24
CA ALA A 116 -6.22 -6.39 -15.36
C ALA A 116 -5.77 -7.59 -15.43
N GLU A 117 -6.23 -8.02 -15.00
CA GLU A 117 -5.87 -8.79 -15.14
C GLU A 117 -6.15 -9.26 -15.97
N GLY A 118 -6.46 -9.40 -15.95
CA GLY A 118 -6.79 -9.85 -16.67
C GLY A 118 -6.64 -9.25 -17.49
N ALA A 119 -6.71 -8.96 -17.52
CA ALA A 119 -6.57 -8.55 -18.26
C ALA A 119 -5.75 -8.26 -18.51
N GLU A 120 -5.51 -8.53 -18.12
CA GLU A 120 -4.85 -8.48 -18.50
C GLU A 120 -4.49 -8.79 -19.12
#